data_9d276a6e028fc479f2b6161b5a8cd097
#
_entry.id   9d276a6e028fc479f2b6161b5a8cd097
#
_cell.length_a   1.000
_cell.length_b   1.000
_cell.length_c   1.000
_cell.angle_alpha   90.00
_cell.angle_beta   90.00
_cell.angle_gamma   90.00
#
_symmetry.space_group_name_H-M   'P 1'
#
loop_
_entity.id
_entity.type
_entity.pdbx_description
1 polymer ?
#
loop_
_entity_poly.entity_id
_entity_poly.type
_entity_poly.pdbx_seq_one_letter_code
_entity_poly.pdbx_strand_id
1 'polypeptide(L)'
;MPAKPEAAVITHPLVVKAAAEYALEKGGIVKISDSPAIGLFAKILKDGGYRKAFEGLDVDFKEFKTSVKIDIGKPFGFIDIAKDALEADAVINIAKLKTHAQMFLTLGVKNLFGCIVGLRKPEWHLRSGIDREMFARLLVRIHRAVSPHVTIVDGILGMEGQGPGKGGAPRRLGVLAGGSSAFAVDVAICRMLGADPDRLPTNKAARELELTDYNVDVIGDYEGINNFVFPIQDPLTFGPRPLHRILRKHLVQRPAADKNLCKLCGECWKYCPAEAISHDKEKVSFDYDKCIRCYCCIEVCPEGALKAVETFPGKIIRRLLLTH
;
A
#
# COMPACT_ATOMS: atom_id res chain seq x y z
N MET A 1 5.60 -3.82 8.01
CA MET A 1 5.21 -4.30 9.35
C MET A 1 5.47 -5.79 9.44
N PRO A 2 6.10 -6.31 10.49
CA PRO A 2 6.28 -7.74 10.70
C PRO A 2 4.93 -8.45 10.76
N ALA A 3 4.78 -9.51 9.98
CA ALA A 3 3.56 -10.33 9.93
C ALA A 3 3.89 -11.75 9.47
N LYS A 4 3.11 -12.73 9.89
CA LYS A 4 3.17 -14.08 9.36
C LYS A 4 2.54 -14.12 7.96
N PRO A 5 2.96 -15.05 7.07
CA PRO A 5 2.41 -15.17 5.72
C PRO A 5 0.88 -15.32 5.69
N GLU A 6 0.31 -16.03 6.68
CA GLU A 6 -1.13 -16.29 6.79
C GLU A 6 -1.97 -15.02 7.02
N ALA A 7 -1.34 -13.92 7.43
CA ALA A 7 -2.03 -12.63 7.60
C ALA A 7 -2.24 -11.87 6.28
N ALA A 8 -1.66 -12.34 5.17
CA ALA A 8 -1.72 -11.70 3.85
C ALA A 8 -1.30 -10.21 3.82
N VAL A 9 -0.43 -9.80 4.76
CA VAL A 9 0.08 -8.41 4.87
C VAL A 9 1.30 -8.20 3.99
N ILE A 10 2.18 -9.21 3.92
CA ILE A 10 3.43 -9.21 3.15
C ILE A 10 3.35 -10.27 2.05
N THR A 11 4.17 -10.11 1.01
CA THR A 11 4.31 -11.11 -0.06
C THR A 11 4.75 -12.45 0.53
N HIS A 12 4.20 -13.54 0.03
CA HIS A 12 4.54 -14.87 0.54
C HIS A 12 6.01 -15.22 0.19
N PRO A 13 6.81 -15.72 1.15
CA PRO A 13 8.23 -15.95 0.92
C PRO A 13 8.53 -16.92 -0.23
N LEU A 14 7.66 -17.91 -0.48
CA LEU A 14 7.83 -18.84 -1.60
C LEU A 14 7.65 -18.19 -2.98
N VAL A 15 6.82 -17.15 -3.10
CA VAL A 15 6.68 -16.40 -4.37
C VAL A 15 7.96 -15.62 -4.65
N VAL A 16 8.52 -14.97 -3.60
CA VAL A 16 9.79 -14.26 -3.73
C VAL A 16 10.94 -15.24 -4.00
N LYS A 17 10.92 -16.42 -3.35
CA LYS A 17 11.90 -17.47 -3.57
C LYS A 17 11.92 -17.96 -5.02
N ALA A 18 10.76 -18.28 -5.59
CA ALA A 18 10.67 -18.74 -6.97
C ALA A 18 11.25 -17.72 -7.96
N ALA A 19 10.98 -16.43 -7.77
CA ALA A 19 11.57 -15.37 -8.58
C ALA A 19 13.10 -15.27 -8.39
N ALA A 20 13.58 -15.46 -7.16
CA ALA A 20 15.01 -15.44 -6.84
C ALA A 20 15.74 -16.65 -7.45
N GLU A 21 15.17 -17.84 -7.33
CA GLU A 21 15.70 -19.06 -7.95
C GLU A 21 15.84 -18.92 -9.47
N TYR A 22 14.80 -18.40 -10.11
CA TYR A 22 14.86 -18.11 -11.54
C TYR A 22 15.97 -17.12 -11.92
N ALA A 23 16.14 -16.05 -11.12
CA ALA A 23 17.21 -15.08 -11.38
C ALA A 23 18.61 -15.68 -11.16
N LEU A 24 18.78 -16.51 -10.13
CA LEU A 24 20.03 -17.24 -9.87
C LEU A 24 20.35 -18.24 -11.01
N GLU A 25 19.37 -18.98 -11.50
CA GLU A 25 19.53 -19.89 -12.65
C GLU A 25 19.97 -19.17 -13.93
N LYS A 26 19.61 -17.89 -14.07
CA LYS A 26 20.08 -17.03 -15.17
C LYS A 26 21.46 -16.37 -14.91
N GLY A 27 22.11 -16.72 -13.81
CA GLY A 27 23.42 -16.17 -13.42
C GLY A 27 23.37 -14.81 -12.75
N GLY A 28 22.19 -14.39 -12.28
CA GLY A 28 22.02 -13.10 -11.60
C GLY A 28 22.53 -13.14 -10.17
N ILE A 29 23.02 -12.00 -9.68
CA ILE A 29 23.29 -11.76 -8.25
C ILE A 29 22.03 -11.19 -7.62
N VAL A 30 21.40 -11.94 -6.71
CA VAL A 30 20.09 -11.61 -6.19
C VAL A 30 20.15 -10.85 -4.88
N LYS A 31 19.57 -9.65 -4.85
CA LYS A 31 19.34 -8.85 -3.65
C LYS A 31 17.83 -8.71 -3.40
N ILE A 32 17.39 -9.06 -2.20
CA ILE A 32 16.00 -8.93 -1.78
C ILE A 32 15.92 -7.78 -0.79
N SER A 33 15.20 -6.73 -1.19
CA SER A 33 15.24 -5.45 -0.48
C SER A 33 13.85 -4.85 -0.28
N ASP A 34 13.70 -4.10 0.80
CA ASP A 34 12.56 -3.24 1.10
C ASP A 34 12.99 -2.16 2.10
N SER A 35 12.17 -1.13 2.27
CA SER A 35 12.25 -0.19 3.38
C SER A 35 10.96 -0.29 4.18
N PRO A 36 10.95 -1.02 5.31
CA PRO A 36 9.75 -1.15 6.11
C PRO A 36 9.34 0.20 6.72
N ALA A 37 8.03 0.45 6.74
CA ALA A 37 7.49 1.61 7.42
C ALA A 37 7.71 1.52 8.93
N ILE A 38 7.63 0.30 9.50
CA ILE A 38 7.82 0.02 10.92
C ILE A 38 8.48 -1.32 11.14
N GLY A 39 9.23 -1.36 12.24
CA GLY A 39 9.93 -2.54 12.70
C GLY A 39 11.26 -2.74 11.99
N LEU A 40 12.04 -3.64 12.52
CA LEU A 40 13.32 -4.00 11.95
C LEU A 40 13.10 -4.90 10.73
N PHE A 41 13.79 -4.64 9.64
CA PHE A 41 13.79 -5.47 8.44
C PHE A 41 14.10 -6.95 8.80
N ALA A 42 15.07 -7.18 9.68
CA ALA A 42 15.40 -8.51 10.18
C ALA A 42 14.21 -9.22 10.85
N LYS A 43 13.33 -8.48 11.53
CA LYS A 43 12.12 -9.04 12.15
C LYS A 43 11.07 -9.42 11.10
N ILE A 44 10.94 -8.61 10.04
CA ILE A 44 10.06 -8.95 8.91
C ILE A 44 10.51 -10.24 8.23
N LEU A 45 11.81 -10.40 8.00
CA LEU A 45 12.38 -11.62 7.42
C LEU A 45 12.15 -12.85 8.30
N LYS A 46 12.28 -12.70 9.62
CA LYS A 46 12.06 -13.77 10.59
C LYS A 46 10.57 -14.15 10.65
N ASP A 47 9.70 -13.18 10.98
CA ASP A 47 8.27 -13.42 11.22
C ASP A 47 7.54 -13.80 9.93
N GLY A 48 8.00 -13.29 8.78
CA GLY A 48 7.49 -13.62 7.45
C GLY A 48 8.00 -14.94 6.88
N GLY A 49 8.86 -15.66 7.60
CA GLY A 49 9.36 -16.97 7.19
C GLY A 49 10.41 -16.94 6.06
N TYR A 50 10.91 -15.76 5.68
CA TYR A 50 11.88 -15.62 4.59
C TYR A 50 13.19 -16.33 4.90
N ARG A 51 13.73 -16.19 6.12
CA ARG A 51 15.01 -16.84 6.47
C ARG A 51 14.97 -18.35 6.27
N LYS A 52 13.87 -19.00 6.69
CA LYS A 52 13.66 -20.44 6.52
C LYS A 52 13.45 -20.82 5.04
N ALA A 53 12.66 -20.03 4.31
CA ALA A 53 12.36 -20.33 2.91
C ALA A 53 13.57 -20.24 2.00
N PHE A 54 14.56 -19.40 2.34
CA PHE A 54 15.76 -19.15 1.54
C PHE A 54 17.02 -19.85 2.06
N GLU A 55 16.87 -20.78 3.00
CA GLU A 55 17.98 -21.56 3.50
C GLU A 55 18.68 -22.30 2.36
N GLY A 56 20.00 -22.14 2.25
CA GLY A 56 20.81 -22.75 1.19
C GLY A 56 20.83 -22.00 -0.16
N LEU A 57 20.11 -20.85 -0.30
CA LEU A 57 20.19 -20.02 -1.50
C LEU A 57 21.17 -18.86 -1.30
N ASP A 58 21.98 -18.60 -2.34
CA ASP A 58 22.91 -17.47 -2.39
C ASP A 58 22.18 -16.16 -2.74
N VAL A 59 21.54 -15.56 -1.74
CA VAL A 59 20.81 -14.31 -1.85
C VAL A 59 21.18 -13.35 -0.74
N ASP A 60 21.26 -12.06 -1.04
CA ASP A 60 21.48 -11.01 -0.05
C ASP A 60 20.14 -10.35 0.36
N PHE A 61 19.82 -10.38 1.66
CA PHE A 61 18.72 -9.64 2.25
C PHE A 61 19.20 -8.28 2.74
N LYS A 62 18.99 -7.25 1.96
CA LYS A 62 19.49 -5.90 2.22
C LYS A 62 18.37 -4.89 2.42
N GLU A 63 18.28 -4.29 3.60
CA GLU A 63 17.37 -3.17 3.84
C GLU A 63 17.81 -1.93 3.04
N PHE A 64 16.88 -1.26 2.39
CA PHE A 64 17.15 0.03 1.77
C PHE A 64 17.50 1.09 2.84
N LYS A 65 18.76 1.54 2.85
CA LYS A 65 19.28 2.54 3.81
C LYS A 65 19.80 3.80 3.13
N THR A 66 20.37 3.65 1.95
CA THR A 66 20.90 4.76 1.16
C THR A 66 19.94 5.17 0.05
N SER A 67 19.88 6.45 -0.26
CA SER A 67 19.02 6.99 -1.29
C SER A 67 19.77 7.96 -2.22
N VAL A 68 19.27 8.10 -3.43
CA VAL A 68 19.70 9.09 -4.42
C VAL A 68 18.55 10.03 -4.67
N LYS A 69 18.86 11.32 -4.79
CA LYS A 69 17.89 12.37 -5.09
C LYS A 69 17.60 12.40 -6.58
N ILE A 70 16.35 12.12 -6.97
CA ILE A 70 15.88 12.06 -8.35
C ILE A 70 14.82 13.13 -8.56
N ASP A 71 14.90 13.86 -9.67
CA ASP A 71 13.83 14.78 -10.10
C ASP A 71 12.72 13.97 -10.77
N ILE A 72 11.56 13.95 -10.14
CA ILE A 72 10.35 13.30 -10.69
C ILE A 72 9.39 14.28 -11.33
N GLY A 73 9.81 15.51 -11.48
CA GLY A 73 9.07 16.58 -12.14
C GLY A 73 8.01 17.26 -11.28
N LYS A 74 7.45 18.35 -11.80
CA LYS A 74 6.37 19.07 -11.12
C LYS A 74 5.14 18.21 -10.94
N PRO A 75 4.37 18.36 -9.84
CA PRO A 75 4.55 19.33 -8.75
C PRO A 75 5.49 18.86 -7.62
N PHE A 76 6.10 17.66 -7.72
CA PHE A 76 6.85 17.02 -6.63
C PHE A 76 8.32 17.47 -6.55
N GLY A 77 8.95 17.74 -7.72
CA GLY A 77 10.38 18.06 -7.80
C GLY A 77 11.24 16.85 -7.42
N PHE A 78 12.16 17.04 -6.50
CA PHE A 78 13.11 16.01 -6.11
C PHE A 78 12.56 15.08 -5.02
N ILE A 79 12.83 13.78 -5.20
CA ILE A 79 12.51 12.73 -4.24
C ILE A 79 13.74 11.84 -4.00
N ASP A 80 13.87 11.34 -2.78
CA ASP A 80 14.92 10.39 -2.41
C ASP A 80 14.43 8.96 -2.62
N ILE A 81 15.01 8.25 -3.60
CA ILE A 81 14.71 6.85 -3.92
C ILE A 81 15.90 5.99 -3.51
N ALA A 82 15.63 4.78 -3.06
CA ALA A 82 16.63 3.80 -2.67
C ALA A 82 17.67 3.60 -3.78
N LYS A 83 18.96 3.79 -3.43
CA LYS A 83 20.08 3.68 -4.34
C LYS A 83 20.15 2.29 -4.98
N ASP A 84 20.01 1.24 -4.18
CA ASP A 84 20.08 -0.14 -4.65
C ASP A 84 18.97 -0.47 -5.69
N ALA A 85 17.81 0.17 -5.62
CA ALA A 85 16.74 -0.03 -6.59
C ALA A 85 17.01 0.70 -7.92
N LEU A 86 17.74 1.82 -7.89
CA LEU A 86 18.09 2.61 -9.08
C LEU A 86 19.33 2.07 -9.81
N GLU A 87 20.26 1.44 -9.09
CA GLU A 87 21.53 0.93 -9.62
C GLU A 87 21.48 -0.57 -9.97
N ALA A 88 20.37 -1.24 -9.74
CA ALA A 88 20.21 -2.64 -10.14
C ALA A 88 20.06 -2.76 -11.66
N ASP A 89 20.74 -3.74 -12.29
CA ASP A 89 20.60 -4.03 -13.72
C ASP A 89 19.19 -4.50 -14.08
N ALA A 90 18.50 -5.17 -13.14
CA ALA A 90 17.11 -5.56 -13.27
C ALA A 90 16.36 -5.46 -11.94
N VAL A 91 15.15 -4.95 -11.98
CA VAL A 91 14.24 -4.87 -10.84
C VAL A 91 13.02 -5.76 -11.07
N ILE A 92 12.83 -6.74 -10.21
CA ILE A 92 11.62 -7.56 -10.15
C ILE A 92 10.77 -7.05 -8.99
N ASN A 93 9.65 -6.43 -9.30
CA ASN A 93 8.72 -5.87 -8.33
C ASN A 93 7.69 -6.92 -7.92
N ILE A 94 7.73 -7.39 -6.67
CA ILE A 94 6.84 -8.46 -6.18
C ILE A 94 5.91 -7.89 -5.12
N ALA A 95 4.67 -7.63 -5.52
CA ALA A 95 3.67 -6.99 -4.69
C ALA A 95 2.70 -8.00 -4.06
N LYS A 96 2.10 -7.64 -2.92
CA LYS A 96 0.99 -8.37 -2.31
C LYS A 96 -0.34 -7.79 -2.74
N LEU A 97 -1.27 -8.63 -3.22
CA LEU A 97 -2.65 -8.25 -3.45
C LEU A 97 -3.34 -8.05 -2.10
N LYS A 98 -3.61 -6.79 -1.75
CA LYS A 98 -4.34 -6.46 -0.51
C LYS A 98 -5.13 -5.16 -0.65
N THR A 99 -6.27 -5.11 0.02
CA THR A 99 -7.06 -3.89 0.16
C THR A 99 -6.32 -2.81 0.93
N HIS A 100 -6.68 -1.56 0.68
CA HIS A 100 -6.05 -0.41 1.29
C HIS A 100 -7.06 0.73 1.49
N ALA A 101 -7.32 1.11 2.72
CA ALA A 101 -8.33 2.11 3.07
C ALA A 101 -8.15 3.46 2.34
N GLN A 102 -6.92 3.91 2.10
CA GLN A 102 -6.65 5.14 1.36
C GLN A 102 -6.62 4.92 -0.16
N MET A 103 -5.91 3.88 -0.62
CA MET A 103 -5.55 3.69 -2.03
C MET A 103 -6.32 2.56 -2.72
N PHE A 104 -7.43 2.10 -2.15
CA PHE A 104 -8.25 1.00 -2.66
C PHE A 104 -7.56 -0.36 -2.61
N LEU A 105 -6.50 -0.57 -3.38
CA LEU A 105 -5.67 -1.77 -3.37
C LEU A 105 -4.18 -1.40 -3.27
N THR A 106 -3.40 -2.33 -2.74
CA THR A 106 -1.95 -2.34 -2.90
C THR A 106 -1.62 -3.38 -3.95
N LEU A 107 -1.08 -2.91 -5.07
CA LEU A 107 -0.67 -3.73 -6.20
C LEU A 107 0.73 -3.29 -6.67
N GLY A 108 1.06 -3.54 -7.94
CA GLY A 108 2.39 -3.35 -8.49
C GLY A 108 2.90 -1.91 -8.40
N VAL A 109 2.11 -0.94 -8.87
CA VAL A 109 2.52 0.49 -8.87
C VAL A 109 2.77 1.00 -7.45
N LYS A 110 1.84 0.77 -6.52
CA LYS A 110 1.96 1.25 -5.13
C LYS A 110 3.10 0.55 -4.38
N ASN A 111 3.44 -0.70 -4.72
CA ASN A 111 4.49 -1.45 -4.03
C ASN A 111 5.84 -0.74 -4.04
N LEU A 112 6.16 -0.03 -5.12
CA LEU A 112 7.41 0.71 -5.26
C LEU A 112 7.54 1.93 -4.34
N PHE A 113 6.49 2.31 -3.60
CA PHE A 113 6.62 3.21 -2.47
C PHE A 113 7.54 2.63 -1.38
N GLY A 114 7.77 1.30 -1.39
CA GLY A 114 8.82 0.62 -0.62
C GLY A 114 10.23 1.14 -0.89
N CYS A 115 10.49 1.69 -2.08
CA CYS A 115 11.78 2.29 -2.43
C CYS A 115 12.03 3.66 -1.79
N ILE A 116 11.04 4.26 -1.11
CA ILE A 116 11.23 5.48 -0.30
C ILE A 116 11.82 5.07 1.04
N VAL A 117 13.03 5.57 1.33
CA VAL A 117 13.82 5.12 2.50
C VAL A 117 13.35 5.77 3.80
N GLY A 118 13.13 4.96 4.82
CA GLY A 118 12.92 5.39 6.20
C GLY A 118 11.67 6.23 6.43
N LEU A 119 11.78 7.23 7.31
CA LEU A 119 10.67 8.09 7.75
C LEU A 119 10.18 9.10 6.70
N ARG A 120 10.74 9.11 5.49
CA ARG A 120 10.30 10.01 4.40
C ARG A 120 8.91 9.65 3.85
N LYS A 121 8.45 8.39 4.05
CA LYS A 121 7.10 7.97 3.64
C LYS A 121 5.99 8.83 4.27
N PRO A 122 5.96 9.04 5.60
CA PRO A 122 5.01 9.96 6.24
C PRO A 122 5.09 11.38 5.71
N GLU A 123 6.29 11.89 5.45
CA GLU A 123 6.48 13.23 4.88
C GLU A 123 5.78 13.38 3.52
N TRP A 124 5.89 12.39 2.64
CA TRP A 124 5.21 12.42 1.34
C TRP A 124 3.69 12.31 1.46
N HIS A 125 3.17 11.58 2.46
CA HIS A 125 1.75 11.64 2.78
C HIS A 125 1.32 13.04 3.22
N LEU A 126 2.13 13.74 4.02
CA LEU A 126 1.83 15.10 4.46
C LEU A 126 1.88 16.08 3.28
N ARG A 127 2.90 16.00 2.42
CA ARG A 127 3.03 16.85 1.23
C ARG A 127 1.89 16.68 0.24
N SER A 128 1.38 15.47 0.07
CA SER A 128 0.18 15.19 -0.72
C SER A 128 -1.11 15.64 -0.03
N GLY A 129 -1.06 15.86 1.28
CA GLY A 129 -2.17 16.35 2.09
C GLY A 129 -3.36 15.39 2.09
N ILE A 130 -4.54 15.97 1.90
CA ILE A 130 -5.82 15.22 1.80
C ILE A 130 -6.14 14.80 0.37
N ASP A 131 -5.27 15.12 -0.59
CA ASP A 131 -5.49 14.84 -2.01
C ASP A 131 -4.98 13.42 -2.35
N ARG A 132 -5.93 12.50 -2.49
CA ARG A 132 -5.64 11.11 -2.86
C ARG A 132 -5.13 11.00 -4.30
N GLU A 133 -5.59 11.84 -5.19
CA GLU A 133 -5.16 11.86 -6.60
C GLU A 133 -3.73 12.37 -6.71
N MET A 134 -3.38 13.39 -5.94
CA MET A 134 -2.00 13.88 -5.84
C MET A 134 -1.06 12.78 -5.33
N PHE A 135 -1.46 12.04 -4.29
CA PHE A 135 -0.67 10.92 -3.81
C PHE A 135 -0.56 9.78 -4.83
N ALA A 136 -1.62 9.49 -5.58
CA ALA A 136 -1.58 8.50 -6.66
C ALA A 136 -0.61 8.91 -7.78
N ARG A 137 -0.62 10.18 -8.20
CA ARG A 137 0.35 10.72 -9.17
C ARG A 137 1.79 10.62 -8.67
N LEU A 138 2.03 10.88 -7.38
CA LEU A 138 3.33 10.64 -6.76
C LEU A 138 3.79 9.18 -6.91
N LEU A 139 2.92 8.22 -6.59
CA LEU A 139 3.23 6.79 -6.71
C LEU A 139 3.55 6.38 -8.15
N VAL A 140 2.82 6.91 -9.13
CA VAL A 140 3.10 6.70 -10.56
C VAL A 140 4.46 7.28 -10.96
N ARG A 141 4.83 8.46 -10.46
CA ARG A 141 6.14 9.07 -10.72
C ARG A 141 7.29 8.26 -10.10
N ILE A 142 7.10 7.74 -8.88
CA ILE A 142 8.08 6.84 -8.24
C ILE A 142 8.25 5.57 -9.06
N HIS A 143 7.13 4.96 -9.50
CA HIS A 143 7.17 3.78 -10.37
C HIS A 143 7.99 4.04 -11.64
N ARG A 144 7.77 5.17 -12.31
CA ARG A 144 8.53 5.53 -13.51
C ARG A 144 10.02 5.74 -13.25
N ALA A 145 10.36 6.30 -12.09
CA ALA A 145 11.77 6.52 -11.71
C ALA A 145 12.50 5.21 -11.41
N VAL A 146 11.84 4.25 -10.74
CA VAL A 146 12.42 2.92 -10.46
C VAL A 146 12.39 2.02 -11.69
N SER A 147 11.36 2.13 -12.54
CA SER A 147 11.20 1.40 -13.81
C SER A 147 11.42 -0.11 -13.69
N PRO A 148 10.59 -0.86 -12.95
CA PRO A 148 10.77 -2.30 -12.79
C PRO A 148 10.63 -3.03 -14.14
N HIS A 149 11.46 -4.04 -14.37
CA HIS A 149 11.45 -4.86 -15.58
C HIS A 149 10.28 -5.84 -15.60
N VAL A 150 9.93 -6.35 -14.42
CA VAL A 150 8.82 -7.27 -14.23
C VAL A 150 8.09 -6.90 -12.95
N THR A 151 6.77 -6.96 -13.00
CA THR A 151 5.92 -6.86 -11.83
C THR A 151 5.15 -8.16 -11.66
N ILE A 152 5.21 -8.73 -10.46
CA ILE A 152 4.46 -9.92 -10.04
C ILE A 152 3.57 -9.52 -8.87
N VAL A 153 2.31 -9.92 -8.90
CA VAL A 153 1.37 -9.70 -7.79
C VAL A 153 0.95 -11.05 -7.22
N ASP A 154 1.33 -11.25 -5.97
CA ASP A 154 0.93 -12.39 -5.16
C ASP A 154 -0.46 -12.16 -4.59
N GLY A 155 -1.44 -12.80 -5.19
CA GLY A 155 -2.82 -12.93 -4.76
C GLY A 155 -3.22 -14.37 -4.40
N ILE A 156 -2.27 -15.30 -4.23
CA ILE A 156 -2.59 -16.68 -3.83
C ILE A 156 -3.39 -16.66 -2.52
N LEU A 157 -2.89 -15.94 -1.54
CA LEU A 157 -3.63 -15.56 -0.33
C LEU A 157 -3.67 -14.02 -0.29
N GLY A 158 -4.71 -13.41 -0.81
CA GLY A 158 -4.90 -11.97 -0.79
C GLY A 158 -5.56 -11.48 0.50
N MET A 159 -5.74 -10.15 0.61
CA MET A 159 -6.46 -9.52 1.72
C MET A 159 -7.64 -8.74 1.19
N GLU A 160 -8.80 -8.92 1.79
CA GLU A 160 -10.02 -8.16 1.53
C GLU A 160 -10.49 -7.32 2.73
N GLY A 161 -11.52 -6.50 2.59
CA GLY A 161 -12.06 -5.65 3.65
C GLY A 161 -11.23 -4.39 3.91
N GLN A 162 -11.11 -3.95 5.15
CA GLN A 162 -10.47 -2.66 5.52
C GLN A 162 -8.96 -2.81 5.77
N GLY A 163 -8.21 -3.31 4.74
CA GLY A 163 -6.75 -3.36 4.80
C GLY A 163 -6.07 -1.98 4.87
N PRO A 164 -4.72 -1.95 4.88
CA PRO A 164 -3.78 -3.02 4.51
C PRO A 164 -3.20 -3.85 5.68
N GLY A 165 -3.65 -3.61 6.90
CA GLY A 165 -3.17 -4.28 8.11
C GLY A 165 -4.22 -5.20 8.70
N LYS A 166 -4.23 -5.31 10.04
CA LYS A 166 -5.16 -6.20 10.78
C LYS A 166 -6.66 -5.82 10.67
N GLY A 167 -6.99 -4.73 9.97
CA GLY A 167 -8.38 -4.38 9.64
C GLY A 167 -8.95 -5.13 8.43
N GLY A 168 -8.09 -5.74 7.59
CA GLY A 168 -8.48 -6.63 6.51
C GLY A 168 -8.49 -8.10 6.95
N ALA A 169 -9.10 -8.94 6.14
CA ALA A 169 -9.18 -10.38 6.34
C ALA A 169 -8.43 -11.11 5.21
N PRO A 170 -7.61 -12.14 5.52
CA PRO A 170 -6.98 -12.96 4.50
C PRO A 170 -8.05 -13.79 3.78
N ARG A 171 -7.90 -13.91 2.44
CA ARG A 171 -8.77 -14.71 1.59
C ARG A 171 -7.94 -15.45 0.54
N ARG A 172 -8.18 -16.75 0.38
CA ARG A 172 -7.61 -17.53 -0.73
C ARG A 172 -8.27 -17.10 -2.04
N LEU A 173 -7.47 -16.49 -2.91
CA LEU A 173 -7.90 -16.05 -4.23
C LEU A 173 -7.31 -16.93 -5.33
N GLY A 174 -6.17 -17.61 -5.06
CA GLY A 174 -5.49 -18.49 -6.00
C GLY A 174 -4.82 -17.77 -7.17
N VAL A 175 -4.61 -16.45 -7.07
CA VAL A 175 -4.11 -15.62 -8.17
C VAL A 175 -2.62 -15.36 -8.05
N LEU A 176 -1.89 -15.58 -9.13
CA LEU A 176 -0.55 -15.09 -9.35
C LEU A 176 -0.55 -14.41 -10.73
N ALA A 177 -0.38 -13.10 -10.76
CA ALA A 177 -0.39 -12.32 -12.00
C ALA A 177 0.95 -11.61 -12.18
N GLY A 178 1.43 -11.52 -13.41
CA GLY A 178 2.69 -10.85 -13.71
C GLY A 178 2.73 -10.28 -15.11
N GLY A 179 3.66 -9.34 -15.34
CA GLY A 179 3.87 -8.73 -16.62
C GLY A 179 5.00 -7.71 -16.61
N SER A 180 5.43 -7.24 -17.78
CA SER A 180 6.43 -6.18 -17.92
C SER A 180 5.87 -4.80 -17.56
N SER A 181 4.55 -4.60 -17.64
CA SER A 181 3.88 -3.37 -17.23
C SER A 181 3.10 -3.56 -15.95
N ALA A 182 3.52 -2.88 -14.87
CA ALA A 182 2.76 -2.86 -13.63
C ALA A 182 1.35 -2.27 -13.80
N PHE A 183 1.19 -1.31 -14.70
CA PHE A 183 -0.13 -0.73 -15.00
C PHE A 183 -1.07 -1.76 -15.60
N ALA A 184 -0.59 -2.57 -16.55
CA ALA A 184 -1.39 -3.64 -17.16
C ALA A 184 -1.77 -4.70 -16.13
N VAL A 185 -0.83 -5.11 -15.27
CA VAL A 185 -1.09 -6.06 -14.17
C VAL A 185 -2.13 -5.52 -13.21
N ASP A 186 -2.01 -4.25 -12.78
CA ASP A 186 -2.94 -3.62 -11.85
C ASP A 186 -4.35 -3.47 -12.46
N VAL A 187 -4.46 -3.17 -13.76
CA VAL A 187 -5.73 -3.13 -14.51
C VAL A 187 -6.38 -4.52 -14.58
N ALA A 188 -5.60 -5.55 -14.97
CA ALA A 188 -6.10 -6.92 -15.07
C ALA A 188 -6.65 -7.42 -13.73
N ILE A 189 -5.92 -7.18 -12.64
CA ILE A 189 -6.37 -7.56 -11.29
C ILE A 189 -7.64 -6.80 -10.88
N CYS A 190 -7.76 -5.51 -11.14
CA CYS A 190 -8.99 -4.78 -10.85
C CYS A 190 -10.20 -5.43 -11.54
N ARG A 191 -10.08 -5.74 -12.83
CA ARG A 191 -11.14 -6.42 -13.60
C ARG A 191 -11.46 -7.81 -13.07
N MET A 192 -10.42 -8.59 -12.74
CA MET A 192 -10.58 -9.93 -12.15
C MET A 192 -11.37 -9.90 -10.85
N LEU A 193 -11.16 -8.87 -10.03
CA LEU A 193 -11.89 -8.65 -8.77
C LEU A 193 -13.29 -8.04 -8.99
N GLY A 194 -13.70 -7.76 -10.23
CA GLY A 194 -14.97 -7.11 -10.54
C GLY A 194 -15.01 -5.61 -10.26
N ALA A 195 -13.85 -4.95 -10.20
CA ALA A 195 -13.75 -3.52 -10.01
C ALA A 195 -13.46 -2.78 -11.32
N ASP A 196 -14.08 -1.61 -11.49
CA ASP A 196 -13.62 -0.66 -12.50
C ASP A 196 -12.17 -0.26 -12.20
N PRO A 197 -11.23 -0.36 -13.19
CA PRO A 197 -9.84 0.04 -13.01
C PRO A 197 -9.65 1.47 -12.49
N ASP A 198 -10.54 2.41 -12.79
CA ASP A 198 -10.48 3.78 -12.30
C ASP A 198 -10.75 3.93 -10.79
N ARG A 199 -11.30 2.90 -10.15
CA ARG A 199 -11.41 2.89 -8.69
C ARG A 199 -10.04 2.77 -8.01
N LEU A 200 -9.03 2.25 -8.70
CA LEU A 200 -7.65 2.25 -8.22
C LEU A 200 -7.00 3.60 -8.58
N PRO A 201 -6.72 4.47 -7.59
CA PRO A 201 -6.25 5.83 -7.88
C PRO A 201 -4.96 5.88 -8.71
N THR A 202 -4.08 4.88 -8.57
CA THR A 202 -2.85 4.77 -9.38
C THR A 202 -3.14 4.46 -10.84
N ASN A 203 -4.14 3.64 -11.15
CA ASN A 203 -4.57 3.37 -12.53
C ASN A 203 -5.16 4.63 -13.17
N LYS A 204 -6.08 5.30 -12.46
CA LYS A 204 -6.66 6.57 -12.92
C LYS A 204 -5.58 7.60 -13.21
N ALA A 205 -4.63 7.78 -12.28
CA ALA A 205 -3.51 8.70 -12.47
C ALA A 205 -2.60 8.29 -13.65
N ALA A 206 -2.36 7.00 -13.85
CA ALA A 206 -1.58 6.51 -14.97
C ALA A 206 -2.28 6.75 -16.31
N ARG A 207 -3.60 6.57 -16.39
CA ARG A 207 -4.40 6.88 -17.59
C ARG A 207 -4.39 8.38 -17.90
N GLU A 208 -4.57 9.24 -16.89
CA GLU A 208 -4.48 10.70 -17.06
C GLU A 208 -3.10 11.18 -17.52
N LEU A 209 -2.06 10.41 -17.25
CA LEU A 209 -0.68 10.65 -17.70
C LEU A 209 -0.35 9.89 -19.00
N GLU A 210 -1.34 9.31 -19.66
CA GLU A 210 -1.20 8.57 -20.94
C GLU A 210 -0.19 7.42 -20.86
N LEU A 211 -0.05 6.79 -19.68
CA LEU A 211 0.84 5.64 -19.47
C LEU A 211 0.14 4.28 -19.65
N THR A 212 -1.18 4.30 -19.78
CA THR A 212 -2.03 3.15 -20.05
C THR A 212 -3.36 3.61 -20.64
N ASP A 213 -3.90 2.87 -21.56
CA ASP A 213 -5.25 3.03 -22.13
C ASP A 213 -6.22 1.95 -21.62
N TYR A 214 -5.77 1.11 -20.67
CA TYR A 214 -6.48 -0.06 -20.18
C TYR A 214 -6.69 -1.18 -21.21
N ASN A 215 -6.11 -1.08 -22.38
CA ASN A 215 -6.09 -2.19 -23.34
C ASN A 215 -5.02 -3.20 -22.86
N VAL A 216 -5.47 -4.31 -22.29
CA VAL A 216 -4.59 -5.31 -21.68
C VAL A 216 -4.97 -6.69 -22.20
N ASP A 217 -4.01 -7.33 -22.84
CA ASP A 217 -4.09 -8.74 -23.21
C ASP A 217 -3.67 -9.60 -22.01
N VAL A 218 -4.51 -10.56 -21.64
CA VAL A 218 -4.24 -11.50 -20.56
C VAL A 218 -4.04 -12.89 -21.14
N ILE A 219 -2.93 -13.51 -20.79
CA ILE A 219 -2.59 -14.89 -21.18
C ILE A 219 -2.64 -15.77 -19.94
N GLY A 220 -3.28 -16.92 -20.03
CA GLY A 220 -3.46 -17.88 -18.94
C GLY A 220 -4.88 -17.91 -18.40
N ASP A 221 -5.05 -18.54 -17.25
CA ASP A 221 -6.35 -18.69 -16.62
C ASP A 221 -6.79 -17.36 -16.02
N TYR A 222 -7.83 -16.78 -16.59
CA TYR A 222 -8.40 -15.51 -16.17
C TYR A 222 -9.87 -15.68 -15.80
N GLU A 223 -10.10 -16.03 -14.54
CA GLU A 223 -11.46 -16.15 -14.00
C GLU A 223 -11.78 -14.95 -13.08
N GLY A 224 -13.03 -14.50 -13.15
CA GLY A 224 -13.51 -13.45 -12.24
C GLY A 224 -13.63 -13.96 -10.81
N ILE A 225 -13.22 -13.13 -9.85
CA ILE A 225 -13.33 -13.43 -8.42
C ILE A 225 -14.60 -12.78 -7.89
N ASN A 226 -15.59 -13.61 -7.59
CA ASN A 226 -16.87 -13.15 -7.07
C ASN A 226 -16.79 -12.77 -5.59
N ASN A 227 -17.66 -11.82 -5.19
CA ASN A 227 -17.86 -11.45 -3.78
C ASN A 227 -16.57 -10.99 -3.06
N PHE A 228 -15.67 -10.31 -3.78
CA PHE A 228 -14.51 -9.70 -3.15
C PHE A 228 -14.94 -8.47 -2.35
N VAL A 229 -14.54 -8.42 -1.07
CA VAL A 229 -14.91 -7.34 -0.16
C VAL A 229 -13.92 -6.18 -0.29
N PHE A 230 -14.30 -5.16 -1.05
CA PHE A 230 -13.50 -3.96 -1.19
C PHE A 230 -13.51 -3.09 0.08
N PRO A 231 -12.47 -2.24 0.26
CA PRO A 231 -12.47 -1.28 1.35
C PRO A 231 -13.53 -0.20 1.10
N ILE A 232 -14.11 0.28 2.17
CA ILE A 232 -14.98 1.44 2.11
C ILE A 232 -14.09 2.67 1.88
N GLN A 233 -14.37 3.42 0.81
CA GLN A 233 -13.65 4.65 0.48
C GLN A 233 -14.63 5.81 0.37
N ASP A 234 -14.49 6.78 1.26
CA ASP A 234 -15.22 8.05 1.14
C ASP A 234 -14.36 9.06 0.36
N PRO A 235 -14.94 9.95 -0.44
CA PRO A 235 -14.21 11.08 -0.97
C PRO A 235 -13.70 11.95 0.17
N LEU A 236 -12.43 12.34 0.12
CA LEU A 236 -11.80 13.15 1.19
C LEU A 236 -12.20 14.63 1.08
N THR A 237 -12.54 15.07 -0.12
CA THR A 237 -13.01 16.42 -0.41
C THR A 237 -14.29 16.35 -1.23
N PHE A 238 -15.35 16.99 -0.76
CA PHE A 238 -16.64 17.06 -1.46
C PHE A 238 -17.46 18.27 -0.96
N GLY A 239 -18.41 18.72 -1.79
CA GLY A 239 -19.22 19.90 -1.52
C GLY A 239 -18.47 21.21 -1.72
N PRO A 240 -19.02 22.34 -1.27
CA PRO A 240 -18.39 23.65 -1.39
C PRO A 240 -17.09 23.75 -0.60
N ARG A 241 -16.05 24.36 -1.19
CA ARG A 241 -14.70 24.50 -0.58
C ARG A 241 -14.71 24.98 0.87
N PRO A 242 -15.47 25.99 1.29
CA PRO A 242 -15.49 26.47 2.68
C PRO A 242 -15.94 25.40 3.68
N LEU A 243 -16.76 24.43 3.24
CA LEU A 243 -17.32 23.37 4.08
C LEU A 243 -16.48 22.09 4.10
N HIS A 244 -15.44 21.96 3.27
CA HIS A 244 -14.64 20.73 3.15
C HIS A 244 -14.13 20.23 4.50
N ARG A 245 -13.65 21.12 5.38
CA ARG A 245 -13.14 20.76 6.71
C ARG A 245 -14.25 20.16 7.59
N ILE A 246 -15.42 20.80 7.62
CA ILE A 246 -16.57 20.37 8.43
C ILE A 246 -17.11 19.05 7.89
N LEU A 247 -17.33 18.96 6.57
CA LEU A 247 -17.83 17.75 5.92
C LEU A 247 -16.87 16.57 6.14
N ARG A 248 -15.56 16.77 5.97
CA ARG A 248 -14.57 15.73 6.24
C ARG A 248 -14.59 15.27 7.69
N LYS A 249 -14.68 16.21 8.64
CA LYS A 249 -14.71 15.90 10.07
C LYS A 249 -15.89 15.03 10.46
N HIS A 250 -17.05 15.29 9.89
CA HIS A 250 -18.31 14.69 10.31
C HIS A 250 -18.83 13.56 9.39
N LEU A 251 -18.42 13.50 8.13
CA LEU A 251 -18.95 12.53 7.18
C LEU A 251 -17.94 11.47 6.72
N VAL A 252 -16.64 11.80 6.68
CA VAL A 252 -15.59 10.90 6.21
C VAL A 252 -15.14 9.96 7.32
N GLN A 253 -14.84 8.71 6.98
CA GLN A 253 -14.21 7.76 7.91
C GLN A 253 -12.98 8.37 8.58
N ARG A 254 -12.78 8.00 9.83
CA ARG A 254 -11.68 8.51 10.65
C ARG A 254 -10.99 7.39 11.42
N PRO A 255 -9.69 7.52 11.72
CA PRO A 255 -9.02 6.55 12.58
C PRO A 255 -9.60 6.64 14.00
N ALA A 256 -9.82 5.47 14.60
CA ALA A 256 -10.17 5.35 16.01
C ALA A 256 -9.42 4.18 16.64
N ALA A 257 -9.15 4.29 17.94
CA ALA A 257 -8.46 3.27 18.72
C ALA A 257 -9.46 2.42 19.50
N ASP A 258 -9.31 1.12 19.42
CA ASP A 258 -9.92 0.15 20.31
C ASP A 258 -9.11 0.12 21.62
N LYS A 259 -9.72 0.56 22.72
CA LYS A 259 -9.06 0.65 24.03
C LYS A 259 -8.61 -0.70 24.56
N ASN A 260 -9.33 -1.78 24.23
CA ASN A 260 -9.03 -3.11 24.72
C ASN A 260 -7.78 -3.72 24.03
N LEU A 261 -7.52 -3.30 22.80
CA LEU A 261 -6.38 -3.78 22.00
C LEU A 261 -5.17 -2.84 22.12
N CYS A 262 -5.37 -1.56 22.44
CA CYS A 262 -4.32 -0.56 22.46
C CYS A 262 -3.35 -0.77 23.63
N LYS A 263 -2.07 -0.96 23.32
CA LYS A 263 -0.99 -1.09 24.32
C LYS A 263 -0.20 0.20 24.55
N LEU A 264 -0.65 1.33 24.02
CA LEU A 264 0.03 2.63 24.12
C LEU A 264 1.51 2.59 23.70
N CYS A 265 1.85 1.76 22.69
CA CYS A 265 3.23 1.51 22.28
C CYS A 265 3.92 2.69 21.59
N GLY A 266 3.18 3.71 21.17
CA GLY A 266 3.76 4.93 20.60
C GLY A 266 3.86 5.00 19.09
N GLU A 267 3.77 3.89 18.39
CA GLU A 267 4.02 3.86 16.95
C GLU A 267 3.11 4.80 16.15
N CYS A 268 1.83 4.88 16.49
CA CYS A 268 0.86 5.68 15.75
C CYS A 268 1.10 7.19 15.86
N TRP A 269 1.44 7.72 17.04
CA TRP A 269 1.70 9.17 17.17
C TRP A 269 3.10 9.55 16.70
N LYS A 270 4.11 8.70 16.88
CA LYS A 270 5.46 8.93 16.32
C LYS A 270 5.44 8.97 14.80
N TYR A 271 4.57 8.19 14.17
CA TYR A 271 4.46 8.06 12.73
C TYR A 271 3.41 8.98 12.10
N CYS A 272 2.70 9.80 12.89
CA CYS A 272 1.67 10.70 12.39
C CYS A 272 2.30 11.94 11.74
N PRO A 273 2.25 12.09 10.41
CA PRO A 273 2.91 13.21 9.74
C PRO A 273 2.20 14.56 10.00
N ALA A 274 0.94 14.52 10.42
CA ALA A 274 0.14 15.71 10.72
C ALA A 274 0.11 16.05 12.22
N GLU A 275 0.86 15.31 13.05
CA GLU A 275 0.87 15.47 14.52
C GLU A 275 -0.55 15.53 15.14
N ALA A 276 -1.46 14.75 14.53
CA ALA A 276 -2.87 14.74 14.88
C ALA A 276 -3.24 13.72 15.98
N ILE A 277 -2.24 13.10 16.60
CA ILE A 277 -2.46 12.05 17.61
C ILE A 277 -1.74 12.45 18.91
N SER A 278 -2.52 12.52 19.98
CA SER A 278 -2.03 12.69 21.34
C SER A 278 -2.35 11.47 22.19
N HIS A 279 -1.73 11.35 23.35
CA HIS A 279 -1.97 10.27 24.29
C HIS A 279 -1.89 10.77 25.74
N ASP A 280 -2.59 10.09 26.60
CA ASP A 280 -2.42 10.14 28.04
C ASP A 280 -2.03 8.73 28.57
N LYS A 281 -2.15 8.50 29.87
CA LYS A 281 -1.81 7.20 30.47
C LYS A 281 -2.81 6.08 30.14
N GLU A 282 -3.99 6.42 29.62
CA GLU A 282 -5.09 5.49 29.46
C GLU A 282 -5.51 5.29 27.99
N LYS A 283 -5.33 6.30 27.14
CA LYS A 283 -5.87 6.29 25.78
C LYS A 283 -5.07 7.11 24.78
N VAL A 284 -5.30 6.80 23.52
CA VAL A 284 -4.90 7.61 22.37
C VAL A 284 -6.07 8.48 21.93
N SER A 285 -5.82 9.74 21.66
CA SER A 285 -6.79 10.73 21.20
C SER A 285 -6.40 11.32 19.84
N PHE A 286 -7.40 11.70 19.05
CA PHE A 286 -7.19 12.17 17.68
C PHE A 286 -7.74 13.59 17.50
N ASP A 287 -6.91 14.50 17.02
CA ASP A 287 -7.34 15.80 16.49
C ASP A 287 -7.81 15.63 15.04
N TYR A 288 -9.12 15.51 14.85
CA TYR A 288 -9.69 15.29 13.52
C TYR A 288 -9.68 16.53 12.61
N ASP A 289 -9.35 17.70 13.13
CA ASP A 289 -9.16 18.92 12.35
C ASP A 289 -7.77 18.92 11.70
N LYS A 290 -6.73 18.42 12.39
CA LYS A 290 -5.39 18.22 11.86
C LYS A 290 -5.27 16.97 10.98
N CYS A 291 -6.05 15.93 11.26
CA CYS A 291 -5.92 14.62 10.62
C CYS A 291 -6.19 14.68 9.11
N ILE A 292 -5.20 14.33 8.30
CA ILE A 292 -5.27 14.29 6.82
C ILE A 292 -5.86 13.01 6.26
N ARG A 293 -6.29 12.05 7.09
CA ARG A 293 -6.88 10.76 6.67
C ARG A 293 -5.94 9.89 5.83
N CYS A 294 -4.63 9.99 6.04
CA CYS A 294 -3.64 9.11 5.38
C CYS A 294 -3.68 7.67 5.89
N TYR A 295 -4.25 7.44 7.07
CA TYR A 295 -4.34 6.14 7.75
C TYR A 295 -2.98 5.46 8.05
N CYS A 296 -1.86 6.16 7.94
CA CYS A 296 -0.55 5.65 8.34
C CYS A 296 -0.57 5.07 9.76
N CYS A 297 -1.29 5.70 10.70
CA CYS A 297 -1.44 5.20 12.06
C CYS A 297 -2.09 3.81 12.15
N ILE A 298 -2.98 3.46 11.21
CA ILE A 298 -3.60 2.13 11.12
C ILE A 298 -2.58 1.11 10.62
N GLU A 299 -1.82 1.49 9.57
CA GLU A 299 -0.82 0.62 8.97
C GLU A 299 0.30 0.25 9.95
N VAL A 300 0.65 1.19 10.82
CA VAL A 300 1.76 1.04 11.75
C VAL A 300 1.37 0.39 13.08
N CYS A 301 0.10 0.16 13.35
CA CYS A 301 -0.34 -0.40 14.63
C CYS A 301 -0.05 -1.90 14.74
N PRO A 302 0.92 -2.35 15.57
CA PRO A 302 1.29 -3.77 15.66
C PRO A 302 0.17 -4.61 16.28
N GLU A 303 -0.68 -4.00 17.12
CA GLU A 303 -1.79 -4.67 17.79
C GLU A 303 -3.08 -4.69 16.93
N GLY A 304 -3.13 -3.91 15.82
CA GLY A 304 -4.35 -3.74 15.04
C GLY A 304 -5.46 -3.02 15.81
N ALA A 305 -5.08 -2.28 16.84
CA ALA A 305 -6.01 -1.52 17.68
C ALA A 305 -6.62 -0.31 16.96
N LEU A 306 -6.02 0.14 15.87
CA LEU A 306 -6.49 1.29 15.09
C LEU A 306 -7.26 0.83 13.86
N LYS A 307 -8.45 1.39 13.67
CA LYS A 307 -9.33 1.08 12.54
C LYS A 307 -9.90 2.35 11.94
N ALA A 308 -10.19 2.33 10.63
CA ALA A 308 -11.00 3.34 9.99
C ALA A 308 -12.47 3.09 10.37
N VAL A 309 -13.07 4.02 11.08
CA VAL A 309 -14.47 3.91 11.51
C VAL A 309 -15.32 4.97 10.82
N GLU A 310 -16.53 4.56 10.44
CA GLU A 310 -17.50 5.50 9.91
C GLU A 310 -18.04 6.43 11.01
N THR A 311 -18.22 7.68 10.67
CA THR A 311 -18.97 8.60 11.52
C THR A 311 -20.45 8.28 11.46
N PHE A 312 -21.20 8.57 12.53
CA PHE A 312 -22.65 8.33 12.54
C PHE A 312 -23.38 9.03 11.39
N PRO A 313 -23.17 10.35 11.11
CA PRO A 313 -23.78 11.00 9.95
C PRO A 313 -23.31 10.41 8.61
N GLY A 314 -22.03 10.06 8.46
CA GLY A 314 -21.49 9.46 7.25
C GLY A 314 -22.15 8.12 6.91
N LYS A 315 -22.42 7.30 7.94
CA LYS A 315 -23.13 6.02 7.79
C LYS A 315 -24.58 6.20 7.29
N ILE A 316 -25.28 7.22 7.77
CA ILE A 316 -26.64 7.53 7.33
C ILE A 316 -26.64 7.97 5.87
N ILE A 317 -25.78 8.93 5.51
CA ILE A 317 -25.70 9.44 4.13
C ILE A 317 -25.35 8.33 3.15
N ARG A 318 -24.40 7.47 3.50
CA ARG A 318 -24.04 6.35 2.63
C ARG A 318 -25.22 5.40 2.41
N ARG A 319 -25.97 5.07 3.45
CA ARG A 319 -27.18 4.24 3.30
C ARG A 319 -28.18 4.85 2.33
N LEU A 320 -28.40 6.16 2.42
CA LEU A 320 -29.32 6.87 1.51
C LEU A 320 -28.82 6.89 0.07
N LEU A 321 -27.50 6.99 -0.16
CA LEU A 321 -26.91 7.02 -1.51
C LEU A 321 -26.77 5.63 -2.16
N LEU A 322 -26.75 4.55 -1.39
CA LEU A 322 -26.67 3.18 -1.90
C LEU A 322 -28.03 2.51 -2.11
N THR A 323 -29.12 3.16 -1.74
CA THR A 323 -30.50 2.70 -1.99
C THR A 323 -31.06 3.21 -3.32
N HIS A 324 -30.23 3.81 -4.13
CA HIS A 324 -30.47 4.19 -5.52
C HIS A 324 -29.36 3.62 -6.41
#